data_bf382942628783964cb2c581dd237656
#
_entry.id   bf382942628783964cb2c581dd237656
#
_cell.length_a   1.000
_cell.length_b   1.000
_cell.length_c   1.000
_cell.angle_alpha   90.00
_cell.angle_beta   90.00
_cell.angle_gamma   90.00
#
_symmetry.space_group_name_H-M   'P 1'
#
loop_
_entity.id
_entity.type
_entity.pdbx_description
1 polymer ?
#
loop_
_entity_poly.entity_id
_entity_poly.type
_entity_poly.pdbx_seq_one_letter_code
_entity_poly.pdbx_strand_id
1 'polypeptide(L)' 'MTKSGETGHTASHWIHKFIITEASRLLHIRHDLPVQAVADMLGFDDQAAFSRYFKRETGVSPTKFREKD' A
#
# COMPACT_ATOMS: atom_id res chain seq x y z
N MET A 1 -21.54 13.19 -14.19
CA MET A 1 -21.50 12.90 -13.95
C MET A 1 -21.45 12.37 -12.95
N THR A 2 -21.82 12.40 -12.38
CA THR A 2 -21.96 12.03 -11.36
C THR A 2 -21.76 10.76 -11.16
N LYS A 3 -21.97 10.10 -11.83
CA LYS A 3 -21.58 8.98 -11.72
C LYS A 3 -20.33 8.93 -11.32
N SER A 4 -19.70 9.92 -11.42
CA SER A 4 -18.38 9.92 -11.00
C SER A 4 -18.27 9.46 -9.61
N GLY A 5 -19.23 9.75 -8.81
CA GLY A 5 -19.19 9.34 -7.43
C GLY A 5 -19.14 7.85 -7.31
N GLU A 6 -19.99 7.17 -8.00
CA GLU A 6 -19.99 5.77 -7.90
C GLU A 6 -18.84 5.19 -8.55
N THR A 7 -18.47 5.71 -9.67
CA THR A 7 -17.32 5.23 -10.35
C THR A 7 -16.11 5.38 -9.47
N GLY A 8 -16.02 6.49 -8.77
CA GLY A 8 -14.94 6.73 -7.89
C GLY A 8 -14.89 5.71 -6.78
N HIS A 9 -16.04 5.31 -6.31
CA HIS A 9 -16.14 4.32 -5.27
C HIS A 9 -15.52 3.03 -5.74
N THR A 10 -15.96 2.54 -6.88
CA THR A 10 -15.46 1.32 -7.43
C THR A 10 -13.98 1.44 -7.74
N ALA A 11 -13.59 2.56 -8.29
CA ALA A 11 -12.20 2.78 -8.63
C ALA A 11 -11.33 2.77 -7.38
N SER A 12 -11.83 3.35 -6.31
CA SER A 12 -11.08 3.37 -5.06
C SER A 12 -10.82 1.97 -4.57
N HIS A 13 -11.82 1.12 -4.64
CA HIS A 13 -11.67 -0.25 -4.19
C HIS A 13 -10.60 -0.96 -5.00
N TRP A 14 -10.60 -0.76 -6.31
CA TRP A 14 -9.61 -1.33 -7.19
C TRP A 14 -8.21 -0.83 -6.84
N ILE A 15 -8.10 0.48 -6.62
CA ILE A 15 -6.82 1.10 -6.30
C ILE A 15 -6.28 0.58 -4.99
N HIS A 16 -7.12 0.42 -3.98
CA HIS A 16 -6.68 -0.11 -2.71
C HIS A 16 -6.11 -1.52 -2.87
N LYS A 17 -6.82 -2.34 -3.61
CA LYS A 17 -6.36 -3.69 -3.83
C LYS A 17 -5.04 -3.70 -4.57
N PHE A 18 -4.92 -2.86 -5.58
CA PHE A 18 -3.69 -2.77 -6.35
C PHE A 18 -2.53 -2.31 -5.48
N ILE A 19 -2.75 -1.30 -4.65
CA ILE A 19 -1.69 -0.77 -3.80
C ILE A 19 -1.20 -1.82 -2.83
N ILE A 20 -2.10 -2.55 -2.20
CA ILE A 20 -1.72 -3.57 -1.25
C ILE A 20 -0.95 -4.71 -1.95
N THR A 21 -1.41 -5.11 -3.11
CA THR A 21 -0.75 -6.15 -3.87
C THR A 21 0.68 -5.73 -4.24
N GLU A 22 0.81 -4.51 -4.74
CA GLU A 22 2.10 -4.00 -5.15
C GLU A 22 3.02 -3.80 -3.96
N ALA A 23 2.48 -3.28 -2.85
CA ALA A 23 3.25 -3.08 -1.64
C ALA A 23 3.79 -4.42 -1.14
N SER A 24 2.94 -5.42 -1.10
CA SER A 24 3.34 -6.73 -0.62
C SER A 24 4.46 -7.30 -1.51
N ARG A 25 4.30 -7.15 -2.80
CA ARG A 25 5.30 -7.66 -3.73
C ARG A 25 6.64 -6.97 -3.56
N LEU A 26 6.62 -5.65 -3.44
CA LEU A 26 7.86 -4.90 -3.27
C LEU A 26 8.55 -5.23 -1.95
N LEU A 27 7.76 -5.33 -0.88
CA LEU A 27 8.33 -5.65 0.41
C LEU A 27 8.93 -7.05 0.43
N HIS A 28 8.32 -7.95 -0.29
CA HIS A 28 8.78 -9.34 -0.32
C HIS A 28 9.98 -9.53 -1.24
N ILE A 29 9.94 -8.93 -2.41
CA ILE A 29 10.97 -9.16 -3.42
C ILE A 29 12.13 -8.19 -3.34
N ARG A 30 11.85 -6.92 -3.13
CA ARG A 30 12.88 -5.90 -3.13
C ARG A 30 13.34 -5.57 -1.71
N HIS A 31 14.11 -6.47 -1.14
CA HIS A 31 14.64 -6.25 0.21
C HIS A 31 15.66 -5.13 0.26
N ASP A 32 16.18 -4.74 -0.89
CA ASP A 32 17.11 -3.63 -0.96
C ASP A 32 16.43 -2.27 -0.78
N LEU A 33 15.10 -2.23 -0.89
CA LEU A 33 14.39 -0.98 -0.75
C LEU A 33 13.90 -0.81 0.69
N PRO A 34 14.19 0.34 1.31
CA PRO A 34 13.65 0.59 2.64
C PRO A 34 12.14 0.84 2.52
N VAL A 35 11.45 0.68 3.64
CA VAL A 35 10.00 0.89 3.62
C VAL A 35 9.64 2.29 3.14
N GLN A 36 10.47 3.27 3.48
CA GLN A 36 10.25 4.65 3.03
C GLN A 36 10.22 4.74 1.50
N ALA A 37 11.13 4.02 0.85
CA ALA A 37 11.17 4.04 -0.60
C ALA A 37 9.92 3.41 -1.20
N VAL A 38 9.45 2.33 -0.60
CA VAL A 38 8.24 1.68 -1.06
C VAL A 38 7.05 2.63 -0.90
N ALA A 39 7.00 3.34 0.22
CA ALA A 39 5.92 4.31 0.44
C ALA A 39 5.95 5.39 -0.64
N ASP A 40 7.15 5.89 -0.95
CA ASP A 40 7.29 6.92 -1.97
C ASP A 40 6.85 6.42 -3.33
N MET A 41 7.24 5.22 -3.67
CA MET A 41 6.88 4.64 -4.96
C MET A 41 5.38 4.48 -5.12
N LEU A 42 4.69 4.27 -4.02
CA LEU A 42 3.25 4.08 -4.06
C LEU A 42 2.47 5.38 -3.88
N GLY A 43 3.18 6.49 -3.72
CA GLY A 43 2.52 7.78 -3.66
C GLY A 43 2.08 8.25 -2.30
N PHE A 44 2.63 7.66 -1.24
CA PHE A 44 2.29 8.10 0.10
C PHE A 44 3.16 9.27 0.52
N ASP A 45 2.60 10.13 1.36
CA ASP A 45 3.32 11.32 1.81
C ASP A 45 4.54 10.97 2.65
N ASP A 46 4.41 9.97 3.49
CA ASP A 46 5.55 9.56 4.29
C ASP A 46 5.36 8.11 4.69
N GLN A 47 6.38 7.57 5.33
CA GLN A 47 6.38 6.17 5.71
C GLN A 47 5.29 5.88 6.75
N ALA A 48 5.04 6.81 7.65
CA ALA A 48 4.04 6.59 8.69
C ALA A 48 2.65 6.41 8.08
N ALA A 49 2.33 7.21 7.09
CA ALA A 49 1.03 7.11 6.43
C ALA A 49 0.89 5.76 5.75
N PHE A 50 1.94 5.34 5.05
CA PHE A 50 1.95 4.06 4.39
C PHE A 50 1.82 2.92 5.40
N SER A 51 2.57 3.00 6.49
CA SER A 51 2.56 1.95 7.50
C SER A 51 1.18 1.78 8.10
N ARG A 52 0.51 2.88 8.42
CA ARG A 52 -0.83 2.81 8.97
C ARG A 52 -1.80 2.20 7.98
N TYR A 53 -1.69 2.60 6.74
CA TYR A 53 -2.56 2.10 5.69
C TYR A 53 -2.35 0.59 5.51
N PHE A 54 -1.11 0.19 5.41
CA PHE A 54 -0.78 -1.20 5.18
C PHE A 54 -1.24 -2.07 6.35
N LYS A 55 -0.99 -1.61 7.56
CA LYS A 55 -1.40 -2.36 8.73
C LYS A 55 -2.92 -2.49 8.82
N ARG A 56 -3.62 -1.44 8.47
CA ARG A 56 -5.07 -1.48 8.50
C ARG A 56 -5.62 -2.47 7.48
N GLU A 57 -5.00 -2.53 6.31
CA GLU A 57 -5.51 -3.40 5.25
C GLU A 57 -5.07 -4.85 5.40
N THR A 58 -3.91 -5.09 5.94
CA THR A 58 -3.37 -6.45 6.02
C THR A 58 -3.30 -7.01 7.42
N GLY A 59 -3.38 -6.16 8.42
CA GLY A 59 -3.29 -6.59 9.80
C GLY A 59 -1.89 -6.59 10.36
N VAL A 60 -0.88 -6.35 9.52
CA VAL A 60 0.50 -6.29 10.02
C VAL A 60 1.19 -5.09 9.40
N SER A 61 2.17 -4.56 10.11
CA SER A 61 2.92 -3.41 9.59
C SER A 61 3.83 -3.88 8.47
N PRO A 62 4.24 -2.97 7.58
CA PRO A 62 5.13 -3.36 6.48
C PRO A 62 6.45 -3.91 6.97
N THR A 63 6.99 -3.37 8.05
CA THR A 63 8.24 -3.87 8.59
C THR A 63 8.09 -5.29 9.08
N LYS A 64 6.99 -5.56 9.78
CA LYS A 64 6.72 -6.91 10.25
C LYS A 64 6.48 -7.86 9.10
N PHE A 65 5.78 -7.39 8.10
CA PHE A 65 5.49 -8.20 6.93
C PHE A 65 6.78 -8.65 6.26
N ARG A 66 7.72 -7.72 6.14
CA ARG A 66 9.01 -8.02 5.52
C ARG A 66 9.81 -8.99 6.36
N GLU A 67 9.76 -8.83 7.67
CA GLU A 67 10.50 -9.70 8.57
C GLU A 67 9.99 -11.13 8.56
N LYS A 68 8.69 -11.29 8.35
CA LYS A 68 8.14 -12.62 8.34
C LYS A 68 8.66 -13.42 7.17
N ASP A 69 9.12 -12.73 6.20
CA ASP A 69 9.65 -13.37 5.06
C ASP A 69 11.04 -13.88 5.30
#